data_4dcb9850d379d00e98a43d07199f2d8c
#
_entry.id   4dcb9850d379d00e98a43d07199f2d8c
#
_cell.length_a   1.000
_cell.length_b   1.000
_cell.length_c   1.000
_cell.angle_alpha   90.00
_cell.angle_beta   90.00
_cell.angle_gamma   90.00
#
_symmetry.space_group_name_H-M   'P 1'
#
loop_
_entity.id
_entity.type
_entity.pdbx_description
1 polymer ?
#
loop_
_entity_poly.entity_id
_entity_poly.type
_entity_poly.pdbx_seq_one_letter_code
_entity_poly.pdbx_strand_id
1 'polypeptide(L)'
;YTEITEELEKLPALPYQAEVLKNINISLKKKISQQILKGAGDSNTFTGIFSDKAVALKDQKEFSIAEITDTTLDDIIFAYGGDEEVEGGAVLILNKNDLRAFAKLRTPEGRKVHVIDYKACTIDGIPYVINSHCKAISDPATTEGEYSIAYGALQNYEVPIFSPVEIGKSTDYKFKDGITCYKASVFTGGNVVGYNGFLRVKKGTTTTTAE
;
A
#
# COMPACT_ATOMS: atom_id res chain seq x y z
N TYR A 1 6.74 14.43 13.25
CA TYR A 1 7.63 15.55 13.57
C TYR A 1 9.08 15.09 13.46
N THR A 2 10.01 16.03 13.29
CA THR A 2 11.45 15.79 13.20
C THR A 2 12.17 16.80 14.10
N GLU A 3 13.23 16.36 14.73
CA GLU A 3 14.06 17.16 15.63
C GLU A 3 15.43 17.38 14.99
N ILE A 4 15.97 18.59 15.08
CA ILE A 4 17.28 18.96 14.57
C ILE A 4 17.97 19.83 15.62
N THR A 5 19.26 19.63 15.84
CA THR A 5 20.04 20.49 16.73
C THR A 5 20.28 21.86 16.09
N GLU A 6 20.27 22.90 16.88
CA GLU A 6 20.56 24.28 16.42
C GLU A 6 21.95 24.40 15.79
N GLU A 7 22.90 23.61 16.23
CA GLU A 7 24.26 23.57 15.68
C GLU A 7 24.26 23.13 14.22
N LEU A 8 23.46 22.09 13.88
CA LEU A 8 23.31 21.61 12.51
C LEU A 8 22.61 22.65 11.61
N GLU A 9 21.66 23.40 12.17
CA GLU A 9 20.95 24.45 11.44
C GLU A 9 21.85 25.64 11.07
N LYS A 10 22.90 25.89 11.88
CA LYS A 10 23.88 26.97 11.66
C LYS A 10 25.03 26.63 10.72
N LEU A 11 25.15 25.35 10.28
CA LEU A 11 26.20 24.96 9.34
C LEU A 11 25.90 25.46 7.92
N PRO A 12 26.74 26.34 7.34
CA PRO A 12 26.43 26.97 6.04
C PRO A 12 26.57 26.06 4.82
N ALA A 13 27.11 24.86 5.00
CA ALA A 13 27.49 23.98 3.89
C ALA A 13 26.38 23.15 3.31
N LEU A 14 25.22 23.01 4.00
CA LEU A 14 24.12 22.13 3.55
C LEU A 14 22.76 22.80 3.81
N PRO A 15 21.84 22.75 2.84
CA PRO A 15 20.48 23.25 3.01
C PRO A 15 19.64 22.27 3.85
N TYR A 16 19.97 22.13 5.15
CA TYR A 16 19.29 21.19 6.06
C TYR A 16 17.78 21.36 6.08
N GLN A 17 17.30 22.59 6.05
CA GLN A 17 15.86 22.85 6.04
C GLN A 17 15.18 22.23 4.83
N ALA A 18 15.76 22.34 3.64
CA ALA A 18 15.21 21.75 2.42
C ALA A 18 15.19 20.22 2.50
N GLU A 19 16.25 19.60 3.01
CA GLU A 19 16.31 18.15 3.18
C GLU A 19 15.31 17.64 4.23
N VAL A 20 15.14 18.37 5.33
CA VAL A 20 14.11 18.06 6.35
C VAL A 20 12.71 18.14 5.76
N LEU A 21 12.39 19.19 5.01
CA LEU A 21 11.09 19.35 4.36
C LEU A 21 10.82 18.20 3.37
N LYS A 22 11.84 17.80 2.61
CA LYS A 22 11.75 16.66 1.70
C LYS A 22 11.47 15.35 2.45
N ASN A 23 12.19 15.09 3.54
CA ASN A 23 12.01 13.89 4.37
C ASN A 23 10.64 13.86 5.06
N ILE A 24 10.14 15.00 5.51
CA ILE A 24 8.79 15.17 6.05
C ILE A 24 7.75 14.78 4.98
N ASN A 25 7.87 15.30 3.77
CA ASN A 25 6.95 14.98 2.68
C ASN A 25 6.97 13.49 2.31
N ILE A 26 8.16 12.86 2.30
CA ILE A 26 8.28 11.41 2.07
C ILE A 26 7.57 10.63 3.17
N SER A 27 7.77 11.01 4.43
CA SER A 27 7.14 10.35 5.58
C SER A 27 5.62 10.51 5.56
N LEU A 28 5.12 11.68 5.18
CA LEU A 28 3.70 11.97 5.03
C LEU A 28 3.08 11.09 3.95
N LYS A 29 3.71 11.01 2.76
CA LYS A 29 3.25 10.13 1.68
C LYS A 29 3.22 8.67 2.10
N LYS A 30 4.24 8.18 2.81
CA LYS A 30 4.26 6.81 3.36
C LYS A 30 3.10 6.58 4.33
N LYS A 31 2.81 7.54 5.21
CA LYS A 31 1.69 7.45 6.16
C LYS A 31 0.35 7.43 5.45
N ILE A 32 0.15 8.27 4.43
CA ILE A 32 -1.07 8.28 3.62
C ILE A 32 -1.23 6.92 2.90
N SER A 33 -0.18 6.41 2.25
CA SER A 33 -0.21 5.09 1.60
C SER A 33 -0.55 3.96 2.57
N GLN A 34 -0.04 4.02 3.80
CA GLN A 34 -0.40 3.07 4.85
C GLN A 34 -1.87 3.16 5.22
N GLN A 35 -2.40 4.37 5.35
CA GLN A 35 -3.80 4.60 5.72
C GLN A 35 -4.76 4.17 4.59
N ILE A 36 -4.40 4.38 3.33
CA ILE A 36 -5.18 3.92 2.16
C ILE A 36 -5.36 2.40 2.19
N LEU A 37 -4.32 1.65 2.58
CA LEU A 37 -4.41 0.18 2.65
C LEU A 37 -5.01 -0.32 3.96
N LYS A 38 -4.51 0.18 5.10
CA LYS A 38 -4.76 -0.39 6.44
C LYS A 38 -5.44 0.58 7.39
N GLY A 39 -6.03 1.66 6.92
CA GLY A 39 -6.79 2.57 7.77
C GLY A 39 -7.95 1.84 8.44
N ALA A 40 -8.12 2.02 9.76
CA ALA A 40 -9.11 1.31 10.55
C ALA A 40 -10.56 1.80 10.32
N GLY A 41 -10.75 2.95 9.67
CA GLY A 41 -12.08 3.55 9.47
C GLY A 41 -12.70 4.10 10.77
N ASP A 42 -11.86 4.38 11.78
CA ASP A 42 -12.29 5.04 13.03
C ASP A 42 -12.09 6.56 12.93
N SER A 43 -12.49 7.29 13.97
CA SER A 43 -12.23 8.73 14.06
C SER A 43 -10.75 9.02 13.85
N ASN A 44 -10.44 9.98 12.97
CA ASN A 44 -9.09 10.40 12.60
C ASN A 44 -8.24 9.36 11.83
N THR A 45 -8.87 8.35 11.24
CA THR A 45 -8.21 7.37 10.36
C THR A 45 -8.98 7.19 9.06
N PHE A 46 -8.27 6.84 7.99
CA PHE A 46 -8.92 6.51 6.71
C PHE A 46 -9.67 5.18 6.83
N THR A 47 -10.69 5.00 5.99
CA THR A 47 -11.22 3.67 5.73
C THR A 47 -10.35 3.01 4.67
N GLY A 48 -9.45 2.14 5.11
CA GLY A 48 -8.50 1.45 4.22
C GLY A 48 -9.17 0.39 3.35
N ILE A 49 -8.52 0.05 2.23
CA ILE A 49 -8.98 -1.02 1.32
C ILE A 49 -9.11 -2.35 2.08
N PHE A 50 -8.19 -2.64 3.00
CA PHE A 50 -8.20 -3.86 3.81
C PHE A 50 -9.06 -3.76 5.07
N SER A 51 -9.82 -2.67 5.24
CA SER A 51 -10.70 -2.50 6.39
C SER A 51 -12.04 -3.19 6.15
N ASP A 52 -12.53 -3.89 7.17
CA ASP A 52 -13.88 -4.47 7.15
C ASP A 52 -14.98 -3.40 7.26
N LYS A 53 -14.61 -2.15 7.57
CA LYS A 53 -15.50 -0.99 7.57
C LYS A 53 -15.70 -0.35 6.20
N ALA A 54 -14.99 -0.79 5.18
CA ALA A 54 -15.20 -0.35 3.79
C ALA A 54 -16.54 -0.87 3.27
N VAL A 55 -17.60 -0.06 3.45
CA VAL A 55 -19.00 -0.44 3.11
C VAL A 55 -19.14 -0.83 1.65
N ALA A 56 -18.41 -0.15 0.76
CA ALA A 56 -18.42 -0.45 -0.67
C ALA A 56 -17.87 -1.85 -1.02
N LEU A 57 -17.16 -2.50 -0.11
CA LEU A 57 -16.56 -3.83 -0.31
C LEU A 57 -17.20 -4.94 0.52
N LYS A 58 -18.36 -4.68 1.16
CA LYS A 58 -19.01 -5.66 2.07
C LYS A 58 -19.53 -6.90 1.36
N ASP A 59 -20.05 -6.74 0.15
CA ASP A 59 -20.68 -7.84 -0.60
C ASP A 59 -19.67 -8.62 -1.44
N GLN A 60 -18.39 -8.27 -1.35
CA GLN A 60 -17.33 -8.95 -2.06
C GLN A 60 -17.11 -10.36 -1.49
N LYS A 61 -17.07 -11.35 -2.37
CA LYS A 61 -16.69 -12.72 -1.99
C LYS A 61 -15.27 -12.72 -1.42
N GLU A 62 -15.09 -13.44 -0.34
CA GLU A 62 -13.74 -13.66 0.21
C GLU A 62 -12.91 -14.46 -0.81
N PHE A 63 -11.78 -13.89 -1.19
CA PHE A 63 -10.84 -14.54 -2.07
C PHE A 63 -9.57 -14.84 -1.26
N SER A 64 -9.23 -16.12 -1.12
CA SER A 64 -8.09 -16.55 -0.31
C SER A 64 -7.17 -17.47 -1.11
N ILE A 65 -5.87 -17.22 -0.95
CA ILE A 65 -4.81 -17.96 -1.66
C ILE A 65 -3.82 -18.45 -0.61
N ALA A 66 -3.52 -19.74 -0.60
CA ALA A 66 -2.54 -20.34 0.31
C ALA A 66 -1.10 -20.07 -0.17
N GLU A 67 -0.86 -20.27 -1.46
CA GLU A 67 0.44 -20.08 -2.11
C GLU A 67 0.25 -19.45 -3.49
N ILE A 68 1.28 -18.77 -3.98
CA ILE A 68 1.30 -18.19 -5.31
C ILE A 68 1.68 -19.30 -6.31
N THR A 69 0.73 -19.65 -7.16
CA THR A 69 0.86 -20.66 -8.22
C THR A 69 0.88 -20.00 -9.60
N ASP A 70 1.02 -20.79 -10.63
CA ASP A 70 0.99 -20.37 -12.04
C ASP A 70 -0.36 -19.79 -12.47
N THR A 71 -1.48 -20.22 -11.87
CA THR A 71 -2.84 -19.73 -12.16
C THR A 71 -3.27 -18.56 -11.28
N THR A 72 -2.52 -18.25 -10.21
CA THR A 72 -2.93 -17.27 -9.19
C THR A 72 -3.25 -15.88 -9.78
N LEU A 73 -2.48 -15.44 -10.78
CA LEU A 73 -2.71 -14.15 -11.40
C LEU A 73 -4.04 -14.10 -12.15
N ASP A 74 -4.32 -15.15 -12.93
CA ASP A 74 -5.57 -15.30 -13.68
C ASP A 74 -6.76 -15.39 -12.73
N ASP A 75 -6.63 -16.18 -11.66
CA ASP A 75 -7.67 -16.31 -10.64
C ASP A 75 -8.02 -14.95 -9.99
N ILE A 76 -7.02 -14.10 -9.72
CA ILE A 76 -7.23 -12.74 -9.20
C ILE A 76 -7.95 -11.86 -10.22
N ILE A 77 -7.53 -11.90 -11.48
CA ILE A 77 -8.13 -11.06 -12.54
C ILE A 77 -9.58 -11.44 -12.76
N PHE A 78 -9.86 -12.74 -12.91
CA PHE A 78 -11.22 -13.22 -13.20
C PHE A 78 -12.15 -13.22 -11.98
N ALA A 79 -11.61 -13.11 -10.77
CA ALA A 79 -12.42 -12.91 -9.55
C ALA A 79 -12.85 -11.44 -9.35
N TYR A 80 -12.22 -10.51 -10.07
CA TYR A 80 -12.51 -9.07 -9.96
C TYR A 80 -13.49 -8.63 -11.05
N GLY A 81 -14.40 -7.74 -10.68
CA GLY A 81 -15.23 -7.04 -11.64
C GLY A 81 -16.49 -7.77 -12.04
N GLY A 82 -16.74 -7.83 -13.33
CA GLY A 82 -18.02 -8.23 -13.92
C GLY A 82 -18.91 -7.03 -14.24
N ASP A 83 -18.41 -5.80 -14.00
CA ASP A 83 -19.04 -4.54 -14.37
C ASP A 83 -18.03 -3.69 -15.15
N GLU A 84 -18.40 -3.23 -16.34
CA GLU A 84 -17.54 -2.48 -17.25
C GLU A 84 -16.97 -1.20 -16.62
N GLU A 85 -17.70 -0.55 -15.71
CA GLU A 85 -17.26 0.66 -15.01
C GLU A 85 -16.15 0.38 -13.99
N VAL A 86 -16.10 -0.83 -13.47
CA VAL A 86 -15.17 -1.22 -12.38
C VAL A 86 -13.86 -1.79 -12.91
N GLU A 87 -13.88 -2.47 -14.06
CA GLU A 87 -12.71 -3.16 -14.63
C GLU A 87 -11.65 -2.24 -15.25
N GLY A 88 -12.06 -1.05 -15.68
CA GLY A 88 -11.17 -0.11 -16.36
C GLY A 88 -9.98 0.34 -15.53
N GLY A 89 -8.74 0.03 -15.98
CA GLY A 89 -7.52 0.54 -15.37
C GLY A 89 -7.15 -0.08 -14.02
N ALA A 90 -7.53 -1.35 -13.79
CA ALA A 90 -7.18 -2.06 -12.57
C ALA A 90 -5.68 -2.26 -12.41
N VAL A 91 -5.20 -2.15 -11.17
CA VAL A 91 -3.79 -2.23 -10.77
C VAL A 91 -3.63 -3.26 -9.66
N LEU A 92 -2.59 -4.06 -9.75
CA LEU A 92 -2.25 -5.06 -8.72
C LEU A 92 -1.38 -4.39 -7.65
N ILE A 93 -1.88 -4.34 -6.41
CA ILE A 93 -1.15 -3.80 -5.24
C ILE A 93 -0.66 -4.97 -4.41
N LEU A 94 0.66 -5.14 -4.32
CA LEU A 94 1.26 -6.29 -3.65
C LEU A 94 2.57 -5.95 -2.92
N ASN A 95 3.04 -6.90 -2.12
CA ASN A 95 4.36 -6.84 -1.48
C ASN A 95 5.46 -7.25 -2.47
N LYS A 96 6.66 -6.72 -2.29
CA LYS A 96 7.83 -7.08 -3.10
C LYS A 96 8.18 -8.58 -3.03
N ASN A 97 7.90 -9.24 -1.91
CA ASN A 97 8.14 -10.67 -1.75
C ASN A 97 7.20 -11.51 -2.62
N ASP A 98 5.93 -11.08 -2.76
CA ASP A 98 4.97 -11.75 -3.63
C ASP A 98 5.33 -11.53 -5.11
N LEU A 99 5.78 -10.31 -5.49
CA LEU A 99 6.33 -10.07 -6.82
C LEU A 99 7.51 -11.03 -7.13
N ARG A 100 8.39 -11.25 -6.14
CA ARG A 100 9.48 -12.23 -6.26
C ARG A 100 8.95 -13.65 -6.41
N ALA A 101 7.87 -14.02 -5.74
CA ALA A 101 7.24 -15.34 -5.87
C ALA A 101 6.72 -15.54 -7.29
N PHE A 102 5.97 -14.59 -7.86
CA PHE A 102 5.56 -14.63 -9.28
C PHE A 102 6.76 -14.74 -10.24
N ALA A 103 7.82 -13.96 -10.00
CA ALA A 103 9.03 -13.98 -10.83
C ALA A 103 9.79 -15.31 -10.80
N LYS A 104 9.61 -16.12 -9.76
CA LYS A 104 10.27 -17.43 -9.60
C LYS A 104 9.51 -18.59 -10.22
N LEU A 105 8.24 -18.44 -10.53
CA LEU A 105 7.44 -19.48 -11.13
C LEU A 105 8.02 -19.95 -12.46
N ARG A 106 8.10 -21.26 -12.63
CA ARG A 106 8.63 -21.91 -13.83
C ARG A 106 7.71 -23.01 -14.28
N THR A 107 7.58 -23.17 -15.59
CA THR A 107 6.98 -24.36 -16.18
C THR A 107 7.86 -25.59 -15.94
N PRO A 108 7.35 -26.81 -16.10
CA PRO A 108 8.16 -28.02 -16.00
C PRO A 108 9.41 -28.02 -16.90
N GLU A 109 9.34 -27.34 -18.06
CA GLU A 109 10.48 -27.16 -18.99
C GLU A 109 11.46 -26.05 -18.55
N GLY A 110 11.26 -25.40 -17.39
CA GLY A 110 12.14 -24.37 -16.85
C GLY A 110 11.93 -22.95 -17.40
N ARG A 111 10.91 -22.74 -18.23
CA ARG A 111 10.57 -21.39 -18.74
C ARG A 111 9.85 -20.58 -17.65
N LYS A 112 9.97 -19.26 -17.73
CA LYS A 112 9.18 -18.36 -16.86
C LYS A 112 7.70 -18.49 -17.21
N VAL A 113 6.85 -18.60 -16.19
CA VAL A 113 5.39 -18.57 -16.35
C VAL A 113 4.95 -17.14 -16.68
N HIS A 114 5.39 -16.17 -15.88
CA HIS A 114 4.99 -14.77 -16.03
C HIS A 114 6.11 -13.93 -16.66
N VAL A 115 5.73 -13.00 -17.54
CA VAL A 115 6.61 -11.99 -18.12
C VAL A 115 6.49 -10.71 -17.29
N ILE A 116 7.54 -10.42 -16.52
CA ILE A 116 7.58 -9.23 -15.67
C ILE A 116 8.49 -8.18 -16.31
N ASP A 117 7.92 -7.02 -16.62
CA ASP A 117 8.67 -5.83 -17.00
C ASP A 117 8.85 -4.92 -15.79
N TYR A 118 10.07 -4.89 -15.27
CA TYR A 118 10.42 -4.07 -14.11
C TYR A 118 10.51 -2.58 -14.42
N LYS A 119 10.63 -2.20 -15.68
CA LYS A 119 10.70 -0.80 -16.11
C LYS A 119 9.29 -0.23 -16.27
N ALA A 120 8.42 -0.97 -16.94
CA ALA A 120 7.01 -0.60 -17.09
C ALA A 120 6.18 -0.91 -15.85
N CYS A 121 6.71 -1.67 -14.88
CA CYS A 121 5.99 -2.15 -13.70
C CYS A 121 4.74 -2.94 -14.08
N THR A 122 4.89 -3.95 -14.95
CA THR A 122 3.79 -4.81 -15.38
C THR A 122 4.13 -6.28 -15.22
N ILE A 123 3.10 -7.11 -14.93
CA ILE A 123 3.13 -8.57 -14.97
C ILE A 123 2.13 -8.99 -16.05
N ASP A 124 2.59 -9.65 -17.11
CA ASP A 124 1.76 -10.09 -18.24
C ASP A 124 0.87 -8.95 -18.81
N GLY A 125 1.40 -7.72 -18.81
CA GLY A 125 0.70 -6.52 -19.26
C GLY A 125 -0.14 -5.81 -18.18
N ILE A 126 -0.35 -6.43 -17.00
CA ILE A 126 -1.11 -5.84 -15.90
C ILE A 126 -0.20 -4.95 -15.06
N PRO A 127 -0.56 -3.68 -14.86
CA PRO A 127 0.23 -2.78 -14.03
C PRO A 127 0.21 -3.21 -12.57
N TYR A 128 1.37 -3.11 -11.89
CA TYR A 128 1.47 -3.37 -10.46
C TYR A 128 2.10 -2.22 -9.69
N VAL A 129 1.73 -2.11 -8.42
CA VAL A 129 2.32 -1.17 -7.45
C VAL A 129 2.85 -1.95 -6.25
N ILE A 130 4.14 -1.76 -5.96
CA ILE A 130 4.75 -2.36 -4.78
C ILE A 130 4.44 -1.49 -3.56
N ASN A 131 3.85 -2.10 -2.53
CA ASN A 131 3.64 -1.42 -1.26
C ASN A 131 4.10 -2.30 -0.08
N SER A 132 5.02 -1.76 0.72
CA SER A 132 5.59 -2.46 1.87
C SER A 132 4.61 -2.66 3.03
N HIS A 133 3.47 -1.98 3.00
CA HIS A 133 2.41 -2.14 4.00
C HIS A 133 1.50 -3.34 3.71
N CYS A 134 1.51 -3.87 2.48
CA CYS A 134 0.92 -5.17 2.19
C CYS A 134 1.74 -6.26 2.88
N LYS A 135 1.06 -7.21 3.52
CA LYS A 135 1.69 -8.45 3.95
C LYS A 135 1.98 -9.31 2.72
N ALA A 136 2.97 -10.18 2.78
CA ALA A 136 3.24 -11.09 1.67
C ALA A 136 2.60 -12.45 1.93
N ILE A 137 1.90 -13.01 0.94
CA ILE A 137 1.39 -14.38 0.99
C ILE A 137 2.54 -15.36 1.13
N SER A 138 3.61 -15.10 0.38
CA SER A 138 4.84 -15.90 0.38
C SER A 138 5.67 -15.84 1.67
N ASP A 139 5.29 -14.97 2.63
CA ASP A 139 5.99 -14.84 3.90
C ASP A 139 5.36 -15.78 4.96
N PRO A 140 6.13 -16.70 5.56
CA PRO A 140 5.64 -17.55 6.65
C PRO A 140 5.15 -16.75 7.88
N ALA A 141 5.66 -15.54 8.08
CA ALA A 141 5.24 -14.69 9.19
C ALA A 141 3.85 -14.05 8.99
N THR A 142 3.29 -14.11 7.79
CA THR A 142 1.94 -13.64 7.52
C THR A 142 0.94 -14.66 8.05
N THR A 143 0.05 -14.23 8.94
CA THR A 143 -0.98 -15.10 9.51
C THR A 143 -2.12 -15.33 8.52
N GLU A 144 -2.77 -16.49 8.67
CA GLU A 144 -3.96 -16.83 7.91
C GLU A 144 -5.07 -15.79 8.14
N GLY A 145 -5.80 -15.47 7.09
CA GLY A 145 -6.87 -14.45 7.12
C GLY A 145 -6.38 -13.01 6.97
N GLU A 146 -5.07 -12.73 7.01
CA GLU A 146 -4.55 -11.40 6.75
C GLU A 146 -4.65 -11.03 5.25
N TYR A 147 -5.09 -9.81 4.97
CA TYR A 147 -5.10 -9.27 3.61
C TYR A 147 -3.68 -8.97 3.13
N SER A 148 -3.36 -9.43 1.92
CA SER A 148 -2.02 -9.37 1.35
C SER A 148 -1.97 -8.65 0.01
N ILE A 149 -2.91 -8.92 -0.89
CA ILE A 149 -2.97 -8.33 -2.22
C ILE A 149 -4.30 -7.62 -2.39
N ALA A 150 -4.28 -6.49 -3.09
CA ALA A 150 -5.46 -5.82 -3.59
C ALA A 150 -5.37 -5.66 -5.10
N TYR A 151 -6.47 -5.87 -5.81
CA TYR A 151 -6.56 -5.66 -7.24
C TYR A 151 -7.79 -4.81 -7.54
N GLY A 152 -7.62 -3.73 -8.29
CA GLY A 152 -8.72 -2.84 -8.63
C GLY A 152 -8.28 -1.51 -9.23
N ALA A 153 -9.23 -0.76 -9.75
CA ALA A 153 -8.97 0.56 -10.32
C ALA A 153 -8.74 1.59 -9.20
N LEU A 154 -7.61 2.30 -9.25
CA LEU A 154 -7.24 3.28 -8.21
C LEU A 154 -8.25 4.42 -8.08
N GLN A 155 -9.00 4.74 -9.14
CA GLN A 155 -10.06 5.74 -9.13
C GLN A 155 -11.23 5.38 -8.18
N ASN A 156 -11.36 4.11 -7.78
CA ASN A 156 -12.38 3.65 -6.84
C ASN A 156 -12.06 4.00 -5.38
N TYR A 157 -10.89 4.61 -5.12
CA TYR A 157 -10.51 5.12 -3.83
C TYR A 157 -10.36 6.64 -3.86
N GLU A 158 -11.09 7.35 -3.03
CA GLU A 158 -11.06 8.80 -2.97
C GLU A 158 -10.29 9.29 -1.74
N VAL A 159 -9.43 10.28 -1.96
CA VAL A 159 -8.63 10.94 -0.89
C VAL A 159 -8.90 12.44 -0.93
N PRO A 160 -9.97 12.93 -0.28
CA PRO A 160 -10.21 14.36 -0.16
C PRO A 160 -9.13 15.04 0.68
N ILE A 161 -8.56 16.11 0.18
CA ILE A 161 -7.57 16.95 0.87
C ILE A 161 -8.27 18.23 1.28
N PHE A 162 -8.46 18.42 2.60
CA PHE A 162 -9.19 19.56 3.16
C PHE A 162 -8.29 20.75 3.51
N SER A 163 -6.97 20.51 3.69
CA SER A 163 -6.01 21.58 3.92
C SER A 163 -4.70 21.34 3.18
N PRO A 164 -3.95 22.39 2.84
CA PRO A 164 -2.56 22.22 2.39
C PRO A 164 -1.72 21.57 3.49
N VAL A 165 -0.54 21.08 3.12
CA VAL A 165 0.46 20.62 4.10
C VAL A 165 1.01 21.86 4.82
N GLU A 166 0.73 21.97 6.12
CA GLU A 166 1.25 23.00 6.98
C GLU A 166 2.50 22.50 7.70
N ILE A 167 3.57 23.28 7.65
CA ILE A 167 4.83 22.95 8.31
C ILE A 167 5.11 24.03 9.35
N GLY A 168 5.04 23.64 10.63
CA GLY A 168 5.39 24.49 11.76
C GLY A 168 6.79 24.22 12.25
N LYS A 169 7.52 25.26 12.61
CA LYS A 169 8.82 25.22 13.29
C LYS A 169 8.63 25.71 14.71
N SER A 170 9.19 25.02 15.69
CA SER A 170 9.23 25.44 17.10
C SER A 170 10.64 25.26 17.65
N THR A 171 11.12 26.31 18.32
CA THR A 171 12.40 26.34 19.05
C THR A 171 12.20 26.21 20.54
N ASP A 172 10.96 26.35 21.03
CA ASP A 172 10.67 26.46 22.47
C ASP A 172 10.51 25.08 23.15
N TYR A 173 10.05 24.07 22.41
CA TYR A 173 9.71 22.76 22.97
C TYR A 173 10.87 22.06 23.67
N LYS A 174 12.09 22.18 23.15
CA LYS A 174 13.32 21.61 23.71
C LYS A 174 14.44 22.66 23.77
N PHE A 175 14.12 23.83 24.25
CA PHE A 175 15.07 24.96 24.32
C PHE A 175 16.34 24.62 25.10
N LYS A 176 16.22 23.87 26.22
CA LYS A 176 17.37 23.46 27.03
C LYS A 176 18.36 22.57 26.30
N ASP A 177 17.86 21.79 25.35
CA ASP A 177 18.65 20.81 24.58
C ASP A 177 19.18 21.40 23.26
N GLY A 178 18.86 22.68 22.97
CA GLY A 178 19.23 23.33 21.71
C GLY A 178 18.65 22.61 20.49
N ILE A 179 17.39 22.14 20.56
CA ILE A 179 16.73 21.35 19.50
C ILE A 179 15.60 22.16 18.89
N THR A 180 15.65 22.31 17.57
CA THR A 180 14.54 22.82 16.75
C THR A 180 13.63 21.67 16.31
N CYS A 181 12.33 21.80 16.57
CA CYS A 181 11.32 20.81 16.19
C CYS A 181 10.53 21.28 14.95
N TYR A 182 10.39 20.39 13.96
CA TYR A 182 9.54 20.59 12.79
C TYR A 182 8.35 19.65 12.86
N LYS A 183 7.15 20.19 12.65
CA LYS A 183 5.90 19.41 12.59
C LYS A 183 5.22 19.68 11.27
N ALA A 184 4.83 18.63 10.55
CA ALA A 184 3.92 18.76 9.42
C ALA A 184 2.55 18.21 9.79
N SER A 185 1.50 18.90 9.34
CA SER A 185 0.11 18.47 9.47
C SER A 185 -0.63 18.68 8.15
N VAL A 186 -1.57 17.81 7.88
CA VAL A 186 -2.49 17.88 6.75
C VAL A 186 -3.83 17.30 7.20
N PHE A 187 -4.91 17.96 6.82
CA PHE A 187 -6.26 17.43 7.02
C PHE A 187 -6.71 16.75 5.74
N THR A 188 -6.87 15.43 5.83
CA THR A 188 -7.27 14.60 4.70
C THR A 188 -8.08 13.42 5.20
N GLY A 189 -8.95 12.89 4.36
CA GLY A 189 -9.70 11.67 4.59
C GLY A 189 -9.36 10.61 3.55
N GLY A 190 -10.02 9.50 3.59
CA GLY A 190 -9.91 8.46 2.55
C GLY A 190 -10.96 7.37 2.74
N ASN A 191 -11.60 7.00 1.64
CA ASN A 191 -12.58 5.92 1.61
C ASN A 191 -12.66 5.28 0.22
N VAL A 192 -13.10 4.03 0.18
CA VAL A 192 -13.48 3.35 -1.05
C VAL A 192 -14.86 3.85 -1.48
N VAL A 193 -14.98 4.42 -2.66
CA VAL A 193 -16.23 4.96 -3.21
C VAL A 193 -16.87 4.04 -4.24
N GLY A 194 -16.07 3.31 -5.03
CA GLY A 194 -16.56 2.35 -6.01
C GLY A 194 -17.12 1.10 -5.34
N TYR A 195 -18.40 0.75 -5.64
CA TYR A 195 -18.98 -0.52 -5.18
C TYR A 195 -18.20 -1.69 -5.79
N ASN A 196 -17.76 -2.63 -4.95
CA ASN A 196 -16.87 -3.72 -5.33
C ASN A 196 -15.59 -3.27 -6.10
N GLY A 197 -15.15 -2.02 -5.88
CA GLY A 197 -14.07 -1.38 -6.64
C GLY A 197 -12.67 -1.96 -6.42
N PHE A 198 -12.50 -2.87 -5.45
CA PHE A 198 -11.25 -3.60 -5.21
C PHE A 198 -11.53 -5.04 -4.83
N LEU A 199 -10.83 -5.97 -5.44
CA LEU A 199 -10.71 -7.34 -4.94
C LEU A 199 -9.66 -7.38 -3.84
N ARG A 200 -10.00 -7.99 -2.69
CA ARG A 200 -9.10 -8.18 -1.56
C ARG A 200 -8.73 -9.65 -1.44
N VAL A 201 -7.45 -9.94 -1.43
CA VAL A 201 -6.92 -11.30 -1.34
C VAL A 201 -6.35 -11.54 0.05
N LYS A 202 -6.89 -12.55 0.74
CA LYS A 202 -6.42 -13.03 2.03
C LYS A 202 -5.42 -14.17 1.87
N LYS A 203 -4.53 -14.34 2.85
CA LYS A 203 -3.76 -15.56 2.97
C LYS A 203 -4.67 -16.69 3.47
N GLY A 204 -4.80 -17.73 2.67
CA GLY A 204 -5.55 -18.94 2.99
C GLY A 204 -4.72 -20.00 3.68
N THR A 205 -5.38 -21.07 4.15
CA THR A 205 -4.72 -22.27 4.69
C THR A 205 -4.23 -23.15 3.54
N THR A 206 -3.01 -23.63 3.66
CA THR A 206 -2.55 -24.71 2.79
C THR A 206 -3.24 -26.00 3.27
N THR A 207 -4.34 -26.41 2.62
CA THR A 207 -4.96 -27.69 2.90
C THR A 207 -4.03 -28.75 2.34
N THR A 208 -3.14 -29.27 3.19
CA THR A 208 -2.39 -30.49 2.85
C THR A 208 -3.41 -31.62 2.86
N THR A 209 -3.93 -31.97 1.68
CA THR A 209 -4.66 -33.22 1.53
C THR A 209 -3.64 -34.32 1.74
N ALA A 210 -3.64 -34.94 2.92
CA ALA A 210 -2.91 -36.15 3.15
C ALA A 210 -3.60 -37.24 2.31
N GLU A 211 -2.90 -37.73 1.28
CA GLU A 211 -3.21 -38.98 0.60
C GLU A 211 -2.92 -40.17 1.52
#